data_229a9ca0421eaac41adc1f2d502d7c4f
#
_entry.id   229a9ca0421eaac41adc1f2d502d7c4f
#
_cell.length_a   1.000
_cell.length_b   1.000
_cell.length_c   1.000
_cell.angle_alpha   90.00
_cell.angle_beta   90.00
_cell.angle_gamma   90.00
#
_symmetry.space_group_name_H-M   'P 1'
#
loop_
_entity.id
_entity.type
_entity.pdbx_description
1 polymer ?
#
loop_
_entity_poly.entity_id
_entity_poly.type
_entity_poly.pdbx_seq_one_letter_code
_entity_poly.pdbx_strand_id
1 'polypeptide(L)'
;MSTSARKPNYTLPIIVMFFLFAMISFVTGFQNPFGVILKAQLGLSNFQSQLGAAANFIAYAIMGIPAGMLLQKRGYKFSAISAVLVGLLGVAIMFASSYLDGNNAIFTVYIIGALVAGFSMCMLNTVVNPMLNTLGGGGNKGNQLIQFGGTCNSLAATICPIFVGILIGNVSQETSLIDARPALYVAGGIFLLAFVVLGLAKLPEPILEEQKAKKAAGVVEEQPSVAGALGFRHFVLGALGIFLYIGLEIGVPQIANVYMTAPTMEQAQATVDAYNADLAKLAAVDPVAAQVVDELVDYQGNVEVAESANPIEEAFEKASEAIADPAAVGMAEAASEIDSACTDCEKETCTKACETPCDKGCTAAAANADNLPADVVAAKAIVDGSVPAGLGMGAAVAGALCGMYWFMMLIGRLIGGVVGGKVSSRAMLTFVSTAALVLLLLGIFCDTATTVSVPGFSNAGGSLSFEMVPAPVNILFFVLCGLCTSVMWGGIFNLAVEGLGKYTAAGSGFFMVMVCGGGIILPLQASMADSFGYLASYWVLVACAAYLLFYALVGSKVSKRAE
;
A
#
# COMPACT_ATOMS: atom_id res chain seq x y z
N MET A 1 52.90 -27.70 -10.06
CA MET A 1 51.66 -28.11 -9.41
C MET A 1 50.72 -26.92 -9.40
N SER A 2 49.78 -26.86 -10.34
CA SER A 2 48.76 -25.81 -10.41
C SER A 2 47.74 -26.07 -9.31
N THR A 3 47.75 -25.31 -8.24
CA THR A 3 46.67 -25.31 -7.26
C THR A 3 45.43 -24.75 -7.95
N SER A 4 44.55 -25.62 -8.38
CA SER A 4 43.20 -25.27 -8.83
C SER A 4 42.50 -24.53 -7.69
N ALA A 5 42.49 -23.22 -7.75
CA ALA A 5 41.73 -22.39 -6.81
C ALA A 5 40.26 -22.81 -6.90
N ARG A 6 39.77 -23.44 -5.85
CA ARG A 6 38.37 -23.88 -5.73
C ARG A 6 37.48 -22.66 -5.94
N LYS A 7 36.67 -22.65 -7.02
CA LYS A 7 35.74 -21.54 -7.29
C LYS A 7 34.92 -21.26 -6.01
N PRO A 8 34.85 -20.02 -5.55
CA PRO A 8 34.09 -19.69 -4.35
C PRO A 8 32.62 -20.11 -4.50
N ASN A 9 32.10 -20.79 -3.49
CA ASN A 9 30.71 -21.22 -3.48
C ASN A 9 29.82 -20.06 -3.03
N TYR A 10 29.07 -19.47 -3.95
CA TYR A 10 28.16 -18.35 -3.71
C TYR A 10 26.72 -18.77 -3.44
N THR A 11 26.42 -20.07 -3.32
CA THR A 11 25.05 -20.56 -3.13
C THR A 11 24.38 -19.97 -1.89
N LEU A 12 25.05 -19.99 -0.74
CA LEU A 12 24.49 -19.43 0.49
C LEU A 12 24.27 -17.89 0.41
N PRO A 13 25.22 -17.08 -0.06
CA PRO A 13 24.99 -15.66 -0.31
C PRO A 13 23.78 -15.39 -1.22
N ILE A 14 23.59 -16.16 -2.30
CA ILE A 14 22.48 -16.02 -3.23
C ILE A 14 21.15 -16.33 -2.52
N ILE A 15 21.07 -17.41 -1.75
CA ILE A 15 19.86 -17.78 -0.99
C ILE A 15 19.50 -16.67 0.01
N VAL A 16 20.50 -16.12 0.73
CA VAL A 16 20.28 -15.00 1.66
C VAL A 16 19.75 -13.77 0.93
N MET A 17 20.29 -13.45 -0.25
CA MET A 17 19.79 -12.31 -1.03
C MET A 17 18.35 -12.55 -1.54
N PHE A 18 18.00 -13.76 -1.93
CA PHE A 18 16.62 -14.12 -2.32
C PHE A 18 15.65 -13.99 -1.14
N PHE A 19 16.07 -14.41 0.05
CA PHE A 19 15.30 -14.23 1.27
C PHE A 19 15.08 -12.74 1.59
N LEU A 20 16.11 -11.90 1.48
CA LEU A 20 15.98 -10.47 1.67
C LEU A 20 15.07 -9.82 0.61
N PHE A 21 15.10 -10.28 -0.64
CA PHE A 21 14.18 -9.84 -1.68
C PHE A 21 12.72 -10.18 -1.35
N ALA A 22 12.47 -11.39 -0.86
CA ALA A 22 11.14 -11.80 -0.41
C ALA A 22 10.66 -10.91 0.76
N MET A 23 11.57 -10.58 1.67
CA MET A 23 11.28 -9.75 2.85
C MET A 23 10.88 -8.31 2.47
N ILE A 24 11.50 -7.71 1.43
CA ILE A 24 11.12 -6.39 0.91
C ILE A 24 9.64 -6.38 0.52
N SER A 25 9.19 -7.34 -0.27
CA SER A 25 7.79 -7.42 -0.70
C SER A 25 6.83 -7.84 0.40
N PHE A 26 7.28 -8.61 1.36
CA PHE A 26 6.46 -8.92 2.53
C PHE A 26 6.08 -7.63 3.26
N VAL A 27 7.04 -6.72 3.50
CA VAL A 27 6.80 -5.42 4.14
C VAL A 27 5.87 -4.55 3.31
N THR A 28 6.06 -4.50 1.99
CA THR A 28 5.18 -3.72 1.10
C THR A 28 3.77 -4.32 1.03
N GLY A 29 3.66 -5.64 0.92
CA GLY A 29 2.39 -6.35 0.85
C GLY A 29 1.55 -6.22 2.12
N PHE A 30 2.20 -5.96 3.23
CA PHE A 30 1.56 -5.72 4.53
C PHE A 30 0.75 -4.41 4.56
N GLN A 31 1.19 -3.38 3.84
CA GLN A 31 0.57 -2.05 3.86
C GLN A 31 -0.84 -2.03 3.29
N ASN A 32 -1.14 -2.89 2.30
CA ASN A 32 -2.44 -2.90 1.67
C ASN A 32 -3.58 -3.33 2.62
N PRO A 33 -3.54 -4.49 3.30
CA PRO A 33 -4.53 -4.86 4.30
C PRO A 33 -4.67 -3.83 5.43
N PHE A 34 -3.56 -3.25 5.87
CA PHE A 34 -3.59 -2.23 6.93
C PHE A 34 -4.26 -0.92 6.47
N GLY A 35 -4.07 -0.51 5.23
CA GLY A 35 -4.76 0.63 4.65
C GLY A 35 -6.28 0.44 4.65
N VAL A 36 -6.76 -0.77 4.37
CA VAL A 36 -8.19 -1.11 4.42
C VAL A 36 -8.73 -1.06 5.86
N ILE A 37 -8.00 -1.65 6.83
CA ILE A 37 -8.38 -1.63 8.25
C ILE A 37 -8.47 -0.18 8.76
N LEU A 38 -7.43 0.62 8.52
CA LEU A 38 -7.40 2.01 8.95
C LEU A 38 -8.50 2.85 8.29
N LYS A 39 -8.81 2.57 7.01
CA LYS A 39 -9.91 3.22 6.32
C LYS A 39 -11.24 2.92 7.00
N ALA A 40 -11.50 1.65 7.33
CA ALA A 40 -12.72 1.23 8.02
C ALA A 40 -12.79 1.80 9.45
N GLN A 41 -11.73 1.66 10.24
CA GLN A 41 -11.68 2.07 11.64
C GLN A 41 -11.76 3.60 11.82
N LEU A 42 -11.10 4.37 10.94
CA LEU A 42 -10.91 5.82 11.12
C LEU A 42 -11.74 6.66 10.15
N GLY A 43 -12.56 6.05 9.28
CA GLY A 43 -13.36 6.77 8.28
C GLY A 43 -12.52 7.53 7.25
N LEU A 44 -11.36 6.99 6.83
CA LEU A 44 -10.41 7.70 5.97
C LEU A 44 -10.89 7.77 4.51
N SER A 45 -10.55 8.87 3.81
CA SER A 45 -10.69 8.97 2.36
C SER A 45 -9.78 7.96 1.63
N ASN A 46 -10.03 7.73 0.32
CA ASN A 46 -9.15 6.90 -0.50
C ASN A 46 -7.71 7.44 -0.50
N PHE A 47 -7.54 8.74 -0.62
CA PHE A 47 -6.25 9.41 -0.52
C PHE A 47 -5.54 9.09 0.81
N GLN A 48 -6.23 9.28 1.94
CA GLN A 48 -5.66 9.04 3.27
C GLN A 48 -5.30 7.57 3.48
N SER A 49 -6.14 6.63 3.04
CA SER A 49 -5.88 5.19 3.18
C SER A 49 -4.61 4.72 2.46
N GLN A 50 -4.19 5.42 1.40
CA GLN A 50 -2.98 5.11 0.64
C GLN A 50 -1.71 5.77 1.20
N LEU A 51 -1.81 6.68 2.18
CA LEU A 51 -0.64 7.39 2.73
C LEU A 51 0.35 6.45 3.42
N GLY A 52 -0.10 5.33 4.01
CA GLY A 52 0.79 4.31 4.57
C GLY A 52 1.68 3.67 3.50
N ALA A 53 1.09 3.24 2.41
CA ALA A 53 1.83 2.70 1.26
C ALA A 53 2.72 3.78 0.62
N ALA A 54 2.20 5.00 0.46
CA ALA A 54 2.94 6.13 -0.10
C ALA A 54 4.18 6.47 0.74
N ALA A 55 4.07 6.46 2.08
CA ALA A 55 5.18 6.74 2.99
C ALA A 55 6.36 5.78 2.79
N ASN A 56 6.09 4.50 2.54
CA ASN A 56 7.15 3.53 2.21
C ASN A 56 7.95 3.94 0.97
N PHE A 57 7.30 4.45 -0.07
CA PHE A 57 7.96 4.84 -1.32
C PHE A 57 8.60 6.23 -1.21
N ILE A 58 8.00 7.17 -0.49
CA ILE A 58 8.61 8.49 -0.19
C ILE A 58 9.92 8.32 0.57
N ALA A 59 10.01 7.30 1.43
CA ALA A 59 11.23 6.95 2.15
C ALA A 59 12.44 6.75 1.22
N TYR A 60 12.23 6.28 -0.01
CA TYR A 60 13.31 6.12 -0.99
C TYR A 60 13.92 7.47 -1.42
N ALA A 61 13.11 8.53 -1.51
CA ALA A 61 13.61 9.85 -1.81
C ALA A 61 14.61 10.35 -0.75
N ILE A 62 14.36 10.01 0.50
CA ILE A 62 15.18 10.44 1.65
C ILE A 62 16.39 9.51 1.81
N MET A 63 16.18 8.19 1.77
CA MET A 63 17.18 7.18 2.13
C MET A 63 18.02 6.69 0.96
N GLY A 64 17.63 6.92 -0.30
CA GLY A 64 18.34 6.37 -1.47
C GLY A 64 19.82 6.74 -1.54
N ILE A 65 20.15 8.02 -1.39
CA ILE A 65 21.56 8.48 -1.35
C ILE A 65 22.27 8.01 -0.07
N PRO A 66 21.74 8.23 1.14
CA PRO A 66 22.34 7.73 2.38
C PRO A 66 22.61 6.21 2.38
N ALA A 67 21.68 5.41 1.86
CA ALA A 67 21.83 3.95 1.77
C ALA A 67 23.00 3.57 0.84
N GLY A 68 23.11 4.22 -0.33
CA GLY A 68 24.24 4.03 -1.24
C GLY A 68 25.59 4.42 -0.60
N MET A 69 25.64 5.52 0.12
CA MET A 69 26.84 5.96 0.87
C MET A 69 27.19 4.97 1.99
N LEU A 70 26.21 4.44 2.70
CA LEU A 70 26.42 3.44 3.75
C LEU A 70 27.02 2.16 3.15
N LEU A 71 26.44 1.67 2.03
CA LEU A 71 26.93 0.50 1.32
C LEU A 71 28.39 0.67 0.88
N GLN A 72 28.73 1.81 0.31
CA GLN A 72 30.10 2.11 -0.12
C GLN A 72 31.09 2.16 1.05
N LYS A 73 30.70 2.78 2.18
CA LYS A 73 31.60 2.97 3.34
C LYS A 73 31.73 1.73 4.21
N ARG A 74 30.68 0.95 4.38
CA ARG A 74 30.61 -0.15 5.37
C ARG A 74 30.39 -1.53 4.77
N GLY A 75 30.17 -1.62 3.45
CA GLY A 75 29.96 -2.88 2.72
C GLY A 75 28.55 -3.45 2.83
N TYR A 76 28.38 -4.61 2.23
CA TYR A 76 27.05 -5.25 2.06
C TYR A 76 26.48 -5.79 3.37
N LYS A 77 27.28 -6.53 4.16
CA LYS A 77 26.80 -7.17 5.39
C LYS A 77 26.31 -6.16 6.41
N PHE A 78 27.11 -5.13 6.65
CA PHE A 78 26.76 -4.08 7.61
C PHE A 78 25.50 -3.33 7.16
N SER A 79 25.40 -2.98 5.88
CA SER A 79 24.25 -2.26 5.34
C SER A 79 22.97 -3.10 5.42
N ALA A 80 23.04 -4.42 5.14
CA ALA A 80 21.92 -5.33 5.26
C ALA A 80 21.43 -5.47 6.72
N ILE A 81 22.35 -5.63 7.68
CA ILE A 81 22.01 -5.72 9.10
C ILE A 81 21.35 -4.41 9.58
N SER A 82 21.92 -3.26 9.21
CA SER A 82 21.34 -1.96 9.54
C SER A 82 19.94 -1.80 8.96
N ALA A 83 19.72 -2.22 7.71
CA ALA A 83 18.42 -2.19 7.07
C ALA A 83 17.38 -3.00 7.83
N VAL A 84 17.72 -4.23 8.24
CA VAL A 84 16.85 -5.12 9.00
C VAL A 84 16.49 -4.52 10.36
N LEU A 85 17.44 -3.91 11.06
CA LEU A 85 17.18 -3.24 12.35
C LEU A 85 16.25 -2.02 12.19
N VAL A 86 16.46 -1.23 11.14
CA VAL A 86 15.56 -0.10 10.82
C VAL A 86 14.14 -0.60 10.50
N GLY A 87 14.01 -1.73 9.78
CA GLY A 87 12.71 -2.33 9.49
C GLY A 87 12.01 -2.85 10.74
N LEU A 88 12.75 -3.50 11.64
CA LEU A 88 12.22 -3.93 12.94
C LEU A 88 11.72 -2.73 13.76
N LEU A 89 12.46 -1.62 13.76
CA LEU A 89 12.02 -0.38 14.39
C LEU A 89 10.72 0.17 13.77
N GLY A 90 10.62 0.16 12.43
CA GLY A 90 9.39 0.58 11.73
C GLY A 90 8.18 -0.25 12.15
N VAL A 91 8.31 -1.58 12.17
CA VAL A 91 7.25 -2.49 12.65
C VAL A 91 6.91 -2.24 14.12
N ALA A 92 7.91 -1.99 14.97
CA ALA A 92 7.69 -1.68 16.38
C ALA A 92 6.90 -0.37 16.58
N ILE A 93 7.16 0.66 15.76
CA ILE A 93 6.41 1.92 15.78
C ILE A 93 4.96 1.67 15.31
N MET A 94 4.76 0.91 14.22
CA MET A 94 3.41 0.53 13.76
C MET A 94 2.66 -0.27 14.83
N PHE A 95 3.35 -1.17 15.53
CA PHE A 95 2.78 -1.91 16.65
C PHE A 95 2.40 -0.99 17.81
N ALA A 96 3.24 -0.01 18.14
CA ALA A 96 2.95 0.97 19.19
C ALA A 96 1.70 1.81 18.87
N SER A 97 1.39 2.09 17.59
CA SER A 97 0.18 2.83 17.21
C SER A 97 -1.11 2.12 17.61
N SER A 98 -1.09 0.77 17.74
CA SER A 98 -2.24 -0.02 18.17
C SER A 98 -2.57 0.09 19.67
N TYR A 99 -1.79 0.82 20.45
CA TYR A 99 -2.00 1.09 21.88
C TYR A 99 -2.38 2.55 22.16
N LEU A 100 -2.50 3.35 21.12
CA LEU A 100 -2.84 4.77 21.26
C LEU A 100 -4.35 4.96 21.19
N ASP A 101 -4.81 5.97 21.90
CA ASP A 101 -6.17 6.48 21.83
C ASP A 101 -6.23 7.71 20.90
N GLY A 102 -7.35 7.84 20.18
CA GLY A 102 -7.59 8.95 19.26
C GLY A 102 -7.09 8.71 17.83
N ASN A 103 -8.02 8.91 16.88
CA ASN A 103 -7.84 8.60 15.46
C ASN A 103 -6.59 9.26 14.84
N ASN A 104 -6.35 10.54 15.16
CA ASN A 104 -5.21 11.29 14.63
C ASN A 104 -3.86 10.76 15.16
N ALA A 105 -3.80 10.33 16.43
CA ALA A 105 -2.59 9.80 17.03
C ALA A 105 -2.26 8.42 16.42
N ILE A 106 -3.25 7.52 16.32
CA ILE A 106 -3.11 6.20 15.70
C ILE A 106 -2.58 6.35 14.28
N PHE A 107 -3.25 7.18 13.48
CA PHE A 107 -2.89 7.39 12.07
C PHE A 107 -1.49 7.97 11.90
N THR A 108 -1.16 9.03 12.66
CA THR A 108 0.15 9.70 12.56
C THR A 108 1.29 8.76 12.93
N VAL A 109 1.18 8.02 14.04
CA VAL A 109 2.23 7.09 14.48
C VAL A 109 2.36 5.91 13.51
N TYR A 110 1.24 5.41 12.97
CA TYR A 110 1.26 4.39 11.93
C TYR A 110 2.03 4.86 10.68
N ILE A 111 1.76 6.07 10.17
CA ILE A 111 2.45 6.64 9.00
C ILE A 111 3.95 6.81 9.26
N ILE A 112 4.35 7.25 10.47
CA ILE A 112 5.77 7.33 10.85
C ILE A 112 6.41 5.94 10.83
N GLY A 113 5.73 4.92 11.38
CA GLY A 113 6.18 3.53 11.34
C GLY A 113 6.35 3.02 9.90
N ALA A 114 5.39 3.31 9.02
CA ALA A 114 5.44 2.97 7.60
C ALA A 114 6.62 3.66 6.88
N LEU A 115 6.87 4.94 7.17
CA LEU A 115 8.02 5.68 6.62
C LEU A 115 9.36 5.03 7.05
N VAL A 116 9.49 4.68 8.33
CA VAL A 116 10.70 4.01 8.86
C VAL A 116 10.87 2.61 8.25
N ALA A 117 9.79 1.85 8.07
CA ALA A 117 9.82 0.58 7.35
C ALA A 117 10.27 0.78 5.89
N GLY A 118 9.84 1.86 5.25
CA GLY A 118 10.27 2.26 3.91
C GLY A 118 11.78 2.55 3.82
N PHE A 119 12.41 3.13 4.85
CA PHE A 119 13.87 3.28 4.91
C PHE A 119 14.57 1.92 4.84
N SER A 120 14.08 0.94 5.58
CA SER A 120 14.59 -0.44 5.51
C SER A 120 14.50 -1.03 4.11
N MET A 121 13.35 -0.87 3.46
CA MET A 121 13.13 -1.38 2.09
C MET A 121 14.10 -0.76 1.09
N CYS A 122 14.31 0.56 1.16
CA CYS A 122 15.28 1.26 0.32
C CYS A 122 16.71 0.72 0.54
N MET A 123 17.12 0.58 1.80
CA MET A 123 18.44 0.05 2.16
C MET A 123 18.61 -1.39 1.69
N LEU A 124 17.61 -2.26 1.85
CA LEU A 124 17.65 -3.64 1.38
C LEU A 124 17.76 -3.71 -0.15
N ASN A 125 16.97 -2.93 -0.87
CA ASN A 125 17.06 -2.86 -2.34
C ASN A 125 18.43 -2.38 -2.82
N THR A 126 19.04 -1.44 -2.11
CA THR A 126 20.40 -0.94 -2.39
C THR A 126 21.46 -2.02 -2.18
N VAL A 127 21.20 -3.01 -1.30
CA VAL A 127 22.10 -4.14 -1.03
C VAL A 127 21.88 -5.29 -2.00
N VAL A 128 20.62 -5.76 -2.16
CA VAL A 128 20.35 -7.05 -2.82
C VAL A 128 20.56 -7.01 -4.32
N ASN A 129 20.17 -5.92 -5.00
CA ASN A 129 20.29 -5.80 -6.44
C ASN A 129 21.76 -5.85 -6.93
N PRO A 130 22.67 -4.98 -6.44
CA PRO A 130 24.06 -5.01 -6.90
C PRO A 130 24.80 -6.27 -6.42
N MET A 131 24.46 -6.82 -5.24
CA MET A 131 25.07 -8.06 -4.76
C MET A 131 24.72 -9.22 -5.72
N LEU A 132 23.45 -9.42 -6.06
CA LEU A 132 23.04 -10.48 -7.00
C LEU A 132 23.66 -10.30 -8.38
N ASN A 133 23.76 -9.08 -8.87
CA ASN A 133 24.44 -8.78 -10.11
C ASN A 133 25.93 -9.24 -10.07
N THR A 134 26.61 -8.89 -9.00
CA THR A 134 28.04 -9.25 -8.79
C THR A 134 28.23 -10.76 -8.63
N LEU A 135 27.36 -11.43 -7.83
CA LEU A 135 27.41 -12.88 -7.63
C LEU A 135 27.13 -13.67 -8.92
N GLY A 136 26.32 -13.10 -9.83
CA GLY A 136 26.09 -13.62 -11.17
C GLY A 136 27.23 -13.39 -12.16
N GLY A 137 28.26 -12.61 -11.76
CA GLY A 137 29.36 -12.24 -12.66
C GLY A 137 29.05 -11.10 -13.61
N GLY A 138 28.00 -10.33 -13.34
CA GLY A 138 27.54 -9.22 -14.18
C GLY A 138 26.83 -9.63 -15.46
N GLY A 139 26.45 -8.65 -16.29
CA GLY A 139 25.81 -8.87 -17.58
C GLY A 139 24.52 -9.71 -17.51
N ASN A 140 24.31 -10.58 -18.49
CA ASN A 140 23.07 -11.38 -18.58
C ASN A 140 22.86 -12.32 -17.39
N LYS A 141 23.92 -12.94 -16.86
CA LYS A 141 23.82 -13.85 -15.70
C LYS A 141 23.50 -13.09 -14.41
N GLY A 142 24.10 -11.92 -14.21
CA GLY A 142 23.75 -11.05 -13.10
C GLY A 142 22.29 -10.61 -13.16
N ASN A 143 21.83 -10.22 -14.35
CA ASN A 143 20.42 -9.86 -14.57
C ASN A 143 19.47 -11.05 -14.31
N GLN A 144 19.84 -12.27 -14.73
CA GLN A 144 19.05 -13.48 -14.43
C GLN A 144 18.88 -13.69 -12.93
N LEU A 145 19.96 -13.54 -12.11
CA LEU A 145 19.84 -13.67 -10.65
C LEU A 145 18.97 -12.60 -10.03
N ILE A 146 19.02 -11.36 -10.54
CA ILE A 146 18.11 -10.28 -10.11
C ILE A 146 16.65 -10.66 -10.46
N GLN A 147 16.38 -11.21 -11.62
CA GLN A 147 15.01 -11.64 -12.00
C GLN A 147 14.52 -12.80 -11.12
N PHE A 148 15.36 -13.78 -10.79
CA PHE A 148 14.98 -14.83 -9.84
C PHE A 148 14.76 -14.29 -8.42
N GLY A 149 15.57 -13.34 -7.96
CA GLY A 149 15.32 -12.59 -6.72
C GLY A 149 13.98 -11.86 -6.79
N GLY A 150 13.71 -11.18 -7.91
CA GLY A 150 12.42 -10.56 -8.19
C GLY A 150 11.25 -11.55 -8.19
N THR A 151 11.46 -12.79 -8.60
CA THR A 151 10.45 -13.86 -8.49
C THR A 151 10.13 -14.17 -7.03
N CYS A 152 11.14 -14.29 -6.16
CA CYS A 152 10.94 -14.48 -4.72
C CYS A 152 10.21 -13.28 -4.09
N ASN A 153 10.52 -12.07 -4.55
CA ASN A 153 9.84 -10.84 -4.17
C ASN A 153 8.34 -10.90 -4.55
N SER A 154 8.00 -11.24 -5.79
CA SER A 154 6.60 -11.35 -6.23
C SER A 154 5.84 -12.48 -5.53
N LEU A 155 6.51 -13.59 -5.23
CA LEU A 155 5.91 -14.68 -4.45
C LEU A 155 5.53 -14.21 -3.05
N ALA A 156 6.42 -13.47 -2.38
CA ALA A 156 6.13 -12.89 -1.08
C ALA A 156 4.99 -11.86 -1.14
N ALA A 157 4.96 -11.02 -2.18
CA ALA A 157 3.86 -10.07 -2.41
C ALA A 157 2.52 -10.76 -2.63
N THR A 158 2.50 -11.93 -3.29
CA THR A 158 1.30 -12.74 -3.50
C THR A 158 0.81 -13.37 -2.19
N ILE A 159 1.74 -13.93 -1.40
CA ILE A 159 1.39 -14.67 -0.18
C ILE A 159 1.04 -13.72 0.97
N CYS A 160 1.67 -12.56 1.05
CA CYS A 160 1.54 -11.65 2.20
C CYS A 160 0.09 -11.19 2.46
N PRO A 161 -0.68 -10.68 1.50
CA PRO A 161 -2.07 -10.29 1.73
C PRO A 161 -2.95 -11.46 2.19
N ILE A 162 -2.74 -12.64 1.63
CA ILE A 162 -3.44 -13.87 1.99
C ILE A 162 -3.12 -14.24 3.44
N PHE A 163 -1.84 -14.23 3.80
CA PHE A 163 -1.37 -14.57 5.13
C PHE A 163 -1.89 -13.58 6.19
N VAL A 164 -1.86 -12.28 5.87
CA VAL A 164 -2.41 -11.25 6.75
C VAL A 164 -3.92 -11.42 6.90
N GLY A 165 -4.65 -11.74 5.81
CA GLY A 165 -6.07 -12.04 5.85
C GLY A 165 -6.41 -13.25 6.73
N ILE A 166 -5.57 -14.30 6.73
CA ILE A 166 -5.74 -15.46 7.63
C ILE A 166 -5.57 -15.05 9.10
N LEU A 167 -4.62 -14.17 9.41
CA LEU A 167 -4.32 -13.76 10.78
C LEU A 167 -5.35 -12.77 11.36
N ILE A 168 -5.93 -11.93 10.51
CA ILE A 168 -6.88 -10.88 10.92
C ILE A 168 -8.33 -11.37 10.79
N GLY A 169 -8.59 -12.33 9.89
CA GLY A 169 -9.93 -12.78 9.55
C GLY A 169 -10.63 -11.84 8.57
N ASN A 170 -11.96 -11.87 8.57
CA ASN A 170 -12.75 -10.97 7.72
C ASN A 170 -12.67 -9.53 8.26
N VAL A 171 -12.12 -8.62 7.46
CA VAL A 171 -12.11 -7.21 7.80
C VAL A 171 -13.54 -6.68 7.69
N SER A 172 -14.11 -6.27 8.81
CA SER A 172 -15.38 -5.59 8.95
C SER A 172 -15.15 -4.16 9.44
N GLN A 173 -16.21 -3.39 9.61
CA GLN A 173 -16.13 -2.05 10.21
C GLN A 173 -15.73 -2.07 11.69
N GLU A 174 -15.96 -3.20 12.37
CA GLU A 174 -15.54 -3.42 13.75
C GLU A 174 -14.06 -3.83 13.86
N THR A 175 -13.42 -4.16 12.73
CA THR A 175 -12.01 -4.58 12.71
C THR A 175 -11.11 -3.38 12.99
N SER A 176 -10.34 -3.48 14.07
CA SER A 176 -9.42 -2.45 14.54
C SER A 176 -7.96 -2.82 14.29
N LEU A 177 -7.07 -1.85 14.46
CA LEU A 177 -5.63 -2.09 14.41
C LEU A 177 -5.15 -3.07 15.49
N ILE A 178 -5.93 -3.27 16.57
CA ILE A 178 -5.67 -4.26 17.62
C ILE A 178 -5.73 -5.68 17.05
N ASP A 179 -6.69 -5.97 16.16
CA ASP A 179 -6.87 -7.28 15.54
C ASP A 179 -5.73 -7.62 14.57
N ALA A 180 -5.01 -6.60 14.11
CA ALA A 180 -3.84 -6.73 13.26
C ALA A 180 -2.52 -7.03 14.04
N ARG A 181 -2.52 -7.00 15.38
CA ARG A 181 -1.33 -7.28 16.19
C ARG A 181 -0.68 -8.64 15.90
N PRO A 182 -1.41 -9.76 15.71
CA PRO A 182 -0.78 -11.03 15.33
C PRO A 182 0.06 -10.94 14.07
N ALA A 183 -0.41 -10.20 13.06
CA ALA A 183 0.32 -9.98 11.83
C ALA A 183 1.60 -9.15 12.06
N LEU A 184 1.56 -8.14 12.92
CA LEU A 184 2.74 -7.35 13.31
C LEU A 184 3.77 -8.16 14.10
N TYR A 185 3.34 -9.09 14.98
CA TYR A 185 4.25 -10.02 15.65
C TYR A 185 5.00 -10.90 14.63
N VAL A 186 4.30 -11.42 13.63
CA VAL A 186 4.94 -12.24 12.59
C VAL A 186 5.91 -11.38 11.77
N ALA A 187 5.54 -10.16 11.39
CA ALA A 187 6.45 -9.24 10.70
C ALA A 187 7.73 -8.98 11.52
N GLY A 188 7.60 -8.68 12.81
CA GLY A 188 8.72 -8.52 13.73
C GLY A 188 9.59 -9.78 13.82
N GLY A 189 8.96 -10.97 13.89
CA GLY A 189 9.65 -12.26 13.88
C GLY A 189 10.47 -12.51 12.62
N ILE A 190 9.96 -12.13 11.45
CA ILE A 190 10.68 -12.23 10.17
C ILE A 190 11.92 -11.32 10.17
N PHE A 191 11.80 -10.08 10.68
CA PHE A 191 12.94 -9.19 10.82
C PHE A 191 13.99 -9.72 11.79
N LEU A 192 13.59 -10.29 12.93
CA LEU A 192 14.51 -10.93 13.87
C LEU A 192 15.20 -12.14 13.26
N LEU A 193 14.47 -12.98 12.53
CA LEU A 193 15.06 -14.11 11.79
C LEU A 193 16.09 -13.62 10.78
N ALA A 194 15.77 -12.58 10.01
CA ALA A 194 16.70 -11.99 9.05
C ALA A 194 17.96 -11.44 9.73
N PHE A 195 17.82 -10.80 10.88
CA PHE A 195 18.95 -10.33 11.67
C PHE A 195 19.89 -11.46 12.08
N VAL A 196 19.34 -12.57 12.58
CA VAL A 196 20.12 -13.76 12.98
C VAL A 196 20.79 -14.39 11.75
N VAL A 197 20.05 -14.60 10.67
CA VAL A 197 20.59 -15.18 9.43
C VAL A 197 21.74 -14.34 8.87
N LEU A 198 21.59 -13.01 8.79
CA LEU A 198 22.64 -12.10 8.34
C LEU A 198 23.83 -12.07 9.28
N GLY A 199 23.60 -12.14 10.59
CA GLY A 199 24.66 -12.22 11.59
C GLY A 199 25.57 -13.42 11.36
N LEU A 200 24.97 -14.59 11.12
CA LEU A 200 25.67 -15.86 10.91
C LEU A 200 26.23 -16.03 9.49
N ALA A 201 25.60 -15.44 8.48
CA ALA A 201 25.99 -15.58 7.08
C ALA A 201 27.36 -14.89 6.81
N LYS A 202 28.21 -15.59 6.08
CA LYS A 202 29.43 -15.02 5.50
C LYS A 202 29.12 -14.48 4.11
N LEU A 203 28.94 -13.16 4.01
CA LEU A 203 28.70 -12.47 2.76
C LEU A 203 30.03 -11.99 2.15
N PRO A 204 30.24 -12.11 0.83
CA PRO A 204 31.38 -11.51 0.16
C PRO A 204 31.27 -9.97 0.19
N GLU A 205 32.40 -9.28 0.24
CA GLU A 205 32.46 -7.82 0.34
C GLU A 205 33.26 -7.21 -0.83
N PRO A 206 32.78 -7.41 -2.10
CA PRO A 206 33.55 -7.02 -3.29
C PRO A 206 33.89 -5.52 -3.30
N ILE A 207 32.99 -4.64 -2.81
CA ILE A 207 33.24 -3.19 -2.75
C ILE A 207 34.42 -2.89 -1.83
N LEU A 208 34.44 -3.48 -0.64
CA LEU A 208 35.52 -3.24 0.34
C LEU A 208 36.84 -3.86 -0.11
N GLU A 209 36.79 -5.02 -0.79
CA GLU A 209 37.99 -5.67 -1.33
C GLU A 209 38.58 -4.84 -2.48
N GLU A 210 37.76 -4.33 -3.38
CA GLU A 210 38.20 -3.44 -4.46
C GLU A 210 38.78 -2.13 -3.92
N GLN A 211 38.13 -1.51 -2.93
CA GLN A 211 38.65 -0.30 -2.28
C GLN A 211 39.99 -0.54 -1.59
N LYS A 212 40.18 -1.68 -0.92
CA LYS A 212 41.43 -2.06 -0.30
C LYS A 212 42.54 -2.24 -1.36
N ALA A 213 42.23 -2.92 -2.46
CA ALA A 213 43.16 -3.13 -3.58
C ALA A 213 43.56 -1.80 -4.23
N LYS A 214 42.64 -0.89 -4.51
CA LYS A 214 42.92 0.44 -5.06
C LYS A 214 43.75 1.30 -4.12
N LYS A 215 43.41 1.29 -2.82
CA LYS A 215 44.19 2.00 -1.80
C LYS A 215 45.65 1.47 -1.68
N ALA A 216 45.80 0.14 -1.78
CA ALA A 216 47.13 -0.48 -1.80
C ALA A 216 47.92 -0.14 -3.07
N ALA A 217 47.25 0.09 -4.19
CA ALA A 217 47.86 0.53 -5.46
C ALA A 217 48.13 2.03 -5.54
N GLY A 218 47.80 2.81 -4.49
CA GLY A 218 48.02 4.27 -4.47
C GLY A 218 47.08 5.06 -5.40
N VAL A 219 46.01 4.43 -5.93
CA VAL A 219 45.07 5.06 -6.84
C VAL A 219 44.07 5.89 -6.03
N VAL A 220 44.16 7.21 -6.13
CA VAL A 220 43.13 8.14 -5.62
C VAL A 220 42.12 8.33 -6.72
N GLU A 221 41.00 7.62 -6.64
CA GLU A 221 39.87 7.77 -7.60
C GLU A 221 38.95 8.85 -7.07
N GLU A 222 38.75 9.91 -7.84
CA GLU A 222 37.64 10.86 -7.61
C GLU A 222 36.33 10.11 -7.62
N GLN A 223 35.55 10.20 -6.55
CA GLN A 223 34.25 9.51 -6.47
C GLN A 223 33.33 10.08 -7.56
N PRO A 224 32.85 9.24 -8.51
CA PRO A 224 32.01 9.75 -9.58
C PRO A 224 30.72 10.32 -8.99
N SER A 225 30.44 11.58 -9.33
CA SER A 225 29.27 12.29 -8.81
C SER A 225 27.98 11.88 -9.51
N VAL A 226 26.85 11.97 -8.80
CA VAL A 226 25.50 11.80 -9.37
C VAL A 226 25.26 12.80 -10.51
N ALA A 227 25.77 14.05 -10.38
CA ALA A 227 25.69 15.07 -11.41
C ALA A 227 26.32 14.62 -12.73
N GLY A 228 27.39 13.82 -12.67
CA GLY A 228 28.00 13.24 -13.86
C GLY A 228 27.10 12.25 -14.61
N ALA A 229 26.30 11.45 -13.88
CA ALA A 229 25.32 10.55 -14.47
C ALA A 229 24.13 11.33 -15.09
N LEU A 230 23.69 12.41 -14.46
CA LEU A 230 22.62 13.27 -14.97
C LEU A 230 22.97 13.99 -16.27
N GLY A 231 24.23 14.06 -16.67
CA GLY A 231 24.68 14.55 -17.99
C GLY A 231 24.27 13.64 -19.16
N PHE A 232 23.76 12.43 -18.91
CA PHE A 232 23.30 11.51 -19.96
C PHE A 232 21.78 11.57 -20.12
N ARG A 233 21.30 12.05 -21.25
CA ARG A 233 19.85 12.21 -21.52
C ARG A 233 19.06 10.91 -21.33
N HIS A 234 19.55 9.79 -21.85
CA HIS A 234 18.87 8.49 -21.74
C HIS A 234 18.77 8.01 -20.28
N PHE A 235 19.75 8.36 -19.45
CA PHE A 235 19.72 8.09 -18.01
C PHE A 235 18.64 8.93 -17.29
N VAL A 236 18.59 10.24 -17.56
CA VAL A 236 17.57 11.12 -16.95
C VAL A 236 16.16 10.68 -17.33
N LEU A 237 15.93 10.37 -18.62
CA LEU A 237 14.63 9.86 -19.07
C LEU A 237 14.32 8.47 -18.47
N GLY A 238 15.33 7.61 -18.27
CA GLY A 238 15.16 6.32 -17.60
C GLY A 238 14.88 6.47 -16.10
N ALA A 239 15.49 7.43 -15.44
CA ALA A 239 15.21 7.77 -14.05
C ALA A 239 13.76 8.28 -13.86
N LEU A 240 13.26 9.11 -14.77
CA LEU A 240 11.83 9.45 -14.81
C LEU A 240 10.97 8.23 -15.17
N GLY A 241 11.47 7.35 -16.04
CA GLY A 241 10.80 6.09 -16.39
C GLY A 241 10.57 5.19 -15.18
N ILE A 242 11.56 5.04 -14.28
CA ILE A 242 11.38 4.23 -13.05
C ILE A 242 10.41 4.89 -12.09
N PHE A 243 10.44 6.21 -11.96
CA PHE A 243 9.49 6.97 -11.15
C PHE A 243 8.04 6.67 -11.55
N LEU A 244 7.75 6.76 -12.85
CA LEU A 244 6.40 6.51 -13.40
C LEU A 244 6.06 5.02 -13.38
N TYR A 245 7.05 4.14 -13.58
CA TYR A 245 6.85 2.68 -13.51
C TYR A 245 6.41 2.22 -12.12
N ILE A 246 7.06 2.71 -11.05
CA ILE A 246 6.66 2.33 -9.69
C ILE A 246 5.24 2.79 -9.40
N GLY A 247 4.85 3.99 -9.85
CA GLY A 247 3.48 4.45 -9.79
C GLY A 247 2.50 3.51 -10.51
N LEU A 248 2.86 3.07 -11.71
CA LEU A 248 2.07 2.10 -12.48
C LEU A 248 1.99 0.73 -11.77
N GLU A 249 3.12 0.18 -11.33
CA GLU A 249 3.22 -1.13 -10.67
C GLU A 249 2.33 -1.22 -9.43
N ILE A 250 2.37 -0.20 -8.59
CA ILE A 250 1.64 -0.17 -7.33
C ILE A 250 0.22 0.37 -7.51
N GLY A 251 0.01 1.34 -8.37
CA GLY A 251 -1.28 2.00 -8.58
C GLY A 251 -2.35 1.06 -9.13
N VAL A 252 -1.99 0.15 -10.05
CA VAL A 252 -2.96 -0.79 -10.63
C VAL A 252 -3.64 -1.64 -9.56
N PRO A 253 -2.94 -2.44 -8.73
CA PRO A 253 -3.59 -3.31 -7.75
C PRO A 253 -4.16 -2.54 -6.55
N GLN A 254 -3.53 -1.43 -6.12
CA GLN A 254 -3.98 -0.70 -4.94
C GLN A 254 -5.35 -0.04 -5.17
N ILE A 255 -5.51 0.69 -6.27
CA ILE A 255 -6.79 1.34 -6.59
C ILE A 255 -7.83 0.30 -7.03
N ALA A 256 -7.43 -0.79 -7.71
CA ALA A 256 -8.34 -1.89 -8.00
C ALA A 256 -8.92 -2.50 -6.70
N ASN A 257 -8.09 -2.67 -5.66
CA ASN A 257 -8.56 -3.18 -4.37
C ASN A 257 -9.60 -2.24 -3.74
N VAL A 258 -9.32 -0.95 -3.69
CA VAL A 258 -10.25 0.05 -3.15
C VAL A 258 -11.54 0.10 -3.96
N TYR A 259 -11.45 0.06 -5.30
CA TYR A 259 -12.62 0.02 -6.20
C TYR A 259 -13.49 -1.21 -5.98
N MET A 260 -12.87 -2.38 -5.82
CA MET A 260 -13.61 -3.63 -5.56
C MET A 260 -14.30 -3.62 -4.21
N THR A 261 -13.66 -3.06 -3.17
CA THR A 261 -14.18 -3.09 -1.79
C THR A 261 -15.13 -1.95 -1.46
N ALA A 262 -15.08 -0.84 -2.19
CA ALA A 262 -16.01 0.27 -1.97
C ALA A 262 -17.46 -0.16 -2.23
N PRO A 263 -18.44 0.31 -1.41
CA PRO A 263 -19.84 -0.04 -1.57
C PRO A 263 -20.39 0.33 -2.95
N THR A 264 -21.33 -0.44 -3.45
CA THR A 264 -22.16 -0.04 -4.60
C THR A 264 -23.13 1.07 -4.19
N MET A 265 -23.69 1.77 -5.17
CA MET A 265 -24.77 2.74 -4.92
C MET A 265 -25.94 2.10 -4.17
N GLU A 266 -26.33 0.88 -4.57
CA GLU A 266 -27.43 0.13 -3.95
C GLU A 266 -27.12 -0.24 -2.50
N GLN A 267 -25.90 -0.70 -2.20
CA GLN A 267 -25.47 -1.01 -0.83
C GLN A 267 -25.43 0.25 0.03
N ALA A 268 -24.91 1.34 -0.51
CA ALA A 268 -24.87 2.63 0.18
C ALA A 268 -26.28 3.14 0.48
N GLN A 269 -27.19 3.09 -0.51
CA GLN A 269 -28.58 3.48 -0.31
C GLN A 269 -29.25 2.59 0.75
N ALA A 270 -29.05 1.27 0.70
CA ALA A 270 -29.61 0.35 1.69
C ALA A 270 -29.12 0.65 3.12
N THR A 271 -27.84 1.07 3.28
CA THR A 271 -27.30 1.47 4.58
C THR A 271 -27.98 2.75 5.09
N VAL A 272 -28.14 3.75 4.24
CA VAL A 272 -28.84 5.00 4.59
C VAL A 272 -30.31 4.73 4.91
N ASP A 273 -30.98 3.89 4.11
CA ASP A 273 -32.39 3.55 4.33
C ASP A 273 -32.60 2.76 5.62
N ALA A 274 -31.68 1.85 5.97
CA ALA A 274 -31.71 1.10 7.22
C ALA A 274 -31.55 2.05 8.42
N TYR A 275 -30.61 2.97 8.36
CA TYR A 275 -30.41 3.98 9.38
C TYR A 275 -31.66 4.88 9.56
N ASN A 276 -32.23 5.37 8.46
CA ASN A 276 -33.45 6.18 8.49
C ASN A 276 -34.66 5.39 9.03
N ALA A 277 -34.75 4.08 8.71
CA ALA A 277 -35.79 3.22 9.26
C ALA A 277 -35.66 3.02 10.77
N ASP A 278 -34.43 2.92 11.28
CA ASP A 278 -34.18 2.82 12.73
C ASP A 278 -34.47 4.14 13.44
N LEU A 279 -34.13 5.29 12.84
CA LEU A 279 -34.56 6.60 13.33
C LEU A 279 -36.09 6.72 13.34
N ALA A 280 -36.77 6.27 12.30
CA ALA A 280 -38.25 6.31 12.24
C ALA A 280 -38.90 5.40 13.31
N LYS A 281 -38.31 4.25 13.63
CA LYS A 281 -38.76 3.41 14.76
C LYS A 281 -38.61 4.14 16.09
N LEU A 282 -37.49 4.84 16.29
CA LEU A 282 -37.25 5.65 17.47
C LEU A 282 -38.30 6.76 17.62
N ALA A 283 -38.60 7.48 16.54
CA ALA A 283 -39.60 8.53 16.48
C ALA A 283 -41.02 8.03 16.76
N ALA A 284 -41.34 6.77 16.39
CA ALA A 284 -42.66 6.18 16.61
C ALA A 284 -42.93 5.81 18.09
N VAL A 285 -41.90 5.69 18.90
CA VAL A 285 -42.01 5.30 20.33
C VAL A 285 -42.22 6.50 21.23
N ASP A 286 -41.69 7.68 20.87
CA ASP A 286 -41.78 8.89 21.69
C ASP A 286 -41.95 10.16 20.82
N PRO A 287 -42.92 11.03 21.08
CA PRO A 287 -43.11 12.28 20.34
C PRO A 287 -41.94 13.25 20.47
N VAL A 288 -41.11 13.17 21.53
CA VAL A 288 -39.89 13.97 21.67
C VAL A 288 -38.78 13.41 20.80
N ALA A 289 -38.65 12.08 20.70
CA ALA A 289 -37.76 11.44 19.77
C ALA A 289 -38.14 11.75 18.31
N ALA A 290 -39.45 11.91 18.01
CA ALA A 290 -39.91 12.33 16.69
C ALA A 290 -39.39 13.71 16.30
N GLN A 291 -39.40 14.65 17.22
CA GLN A 291 -38.88 16.01 16.97
C GLN A 291 -37.36 15.99 16.71
N VAL A 292 -36.60 15.19 17.47
CA VAL A 292 -35.16 15.00 17.23
C VAL A 292 -34.88 14.37 15.87
N VAL A 293 -35.72 13.41 15.45
CA VAL A 293 -35.58 12.77 14.12
C VAL A 293 -35.89 13.77 13.01
N ASP A 294 -36.94 14.58 13.15
CA ASP A 294 -37.28 15.61 12.16
C ASP A 294 -36.17 16.65 12.03
N GLU A 295 -35.59 17.11 13.14
CA GLU A 295 -34.46 18.03 13.14
C GLU A 295 -33.18 17.40 12.52
N LEU A 296 -32.91 16.12 12.76
CA LEU A 296 -31.82 15.38 12.13
C LEU A 296 -32.04 15.23 10.61
N VAL A 297 -33.27 14.98 10.16
CA VAL A 297 -33.61 14.87 8.74
C VAL A 297 -33.49 16.23 8.06
N ASP A 298 -33.95 17.32 8.67
CA ASP A 298 -33.80 18.68 8.13
C ASP A 298 -32.35 19.14 8.08
N TYR A 299 -31.56 18.84 9.12
CA TYR A 299 -30.12 19.10 9.13
C TYR A 299 -29.36 18.35 8.02
N GLN A 300 -29.83 17.16 7.66
CA GLN A 300 -29.29 16.38 6.54
C GLN A 300 -29.66 16.97 5.17
N GLY A 301 -30.73 17.75 5.07
CA GLY A 301 -31.22 18.35 3.83
C GLY A 301 -30.75 19.78 3.55
N ASN A 302 -30.50 20.61 4.57
CA ASN A 302 -30.17 22.04 4.43
C ASN A 302 -29.05 22.47 5.37
N VAL A 303 -27.90 22.82 4.80
CA VAL A 303 -26.71 23.31 5.53
C VAL A 303 -26.83 24.75 6.06
N GLU A 304 -27.96 25.42 5.87
CA GLU A 304 -28.14 26.86 6.18
C GLU A 304 -28.88 27.20 7.49
N VAL A 305 -29.18 26.24 8.36
CA VAL A 305 -29.88 26.56 9.61
C VAL A 305 -29.01 26.21 10.79
N ALA A 306 -28.33 27.17 11.37
CA ALA A 306 -28.17 27.30 12.81
C ALA A 306 -27.19 28.38 13.26
N GLU A 307 -27.69 29.54 13.55
CA GLU A 307 -27.10 30.46 14.54
C GLU A 307 -27.90 30.51 15.86
N SER A 308 -28.68 29.50 16.20
CA SER A 308 -29.41 29.49 17.49
C SER A 308 -29.08 28.23 18.29
N ALA A 309 -28.90 28.42 19.59
CA ALA A 309 -28.57 27.42 20.59
C ALA A 309 -29.21 26.04 20.35
N ASN A 310 -28.35 25.06 20.25
CA ASN A 310 -28.47 23.66 20.02
C ASN A 310 -29.86 23.04 20.35
N PRO A 311 -30.85 23.07 19.44
CA PRO A 311 -32.20 22.55 19.70
C PRO A 311 -32.22 21.04 19.93
N ILE A 312 -31.22 20.31 19.41
CA ILE A 312 -31.05 18.87 19.59
C ILE A 312 -30.73 18.53 21.05
N GLU A 313 -29.92 19.36 21.72
CA GLU A 313 -29.56 19.19 23.14
C GLU A 313 -30.77 19.42 24.05
N GLU A 314 -31.62 20.39 23.75
CA GLU A 314 -32.86 20.69 24.48
C GLU A 314 -33.94 19.61 24.22
N ALA A 315 -34.05 19.11 22.99
CA ALA A 315 -34.95 18.01 22.64
C ALA A 315 -34.51 16.69 23.29
N PHE A 316 -33.22 16.48 23.39
CA PHE A 316 -32.63 15.30 24.05
C PHE A 316 -32.80 15.31 25.57
N GLU A 317 -32.62 16.46 26.21
CA GLU A 317 -32.85 16.64 27.66
C GLU A 317 -34.33 16.34 27.98
N LYS A 318 -35.27 16.81 27.15
CA LYS A 318 -36.70 16.51 27.25
C LYS A 318 -37.03 15.04 26.97
N ALA A 319 -36.35 14.39 26.01
CA ALA A 319 -36.53 12.97 25.71
C ALA A 319 -36.04 12.09 26.87
N SER A 320 -34.91 12.43 27.48
CA SER A 320 -34.37 11.70 28.66
C SER A 320 -35.26 11.84 29.90
N GLU A 321 -35.98 12.96 30.05
CA GLU A 321 -36.97 13.14 31.12
C GLU A 321 -38.28 12.38 30.87
N ALA A 322 -38.70 12.19 29.59
CA ALA A 322 -39.92 11.50 29.19
C ALA A 322 -39.79 9.97 29.20
N ILE A 323 -38.59 9.38 29.01
CA ILE A 323 -38.32 7.93 29.00
C ILE A 323 -38.34 7.32 30.44
N ALA A 324 -38.86 7.99 31.41
CA ALA A 324 -38.97 7.48 32.77
C ALA A 324 -40.02 6.36 32.99
N ASP A 325 -40.69 5.88 31.90
CA ASP A 325 -41.64 4.77 31.98
C ASP A 325 -41.10 3.47 31.34
N PRO A 326 -40.77 2.42 32.12
CA PRO A 326 -40.11 1.21 31.66
C PRO A 326 -40.95 0.29 30.77
N ALA A 327 -42.21 0.61 30.47
CA ALA A 327 -43.11 -0.28 29.76
C ALA A 327 -43.03 -0.19 28.23
N ALA A 328 -42.26 0.72 27.65
CA ALA A 328 -42.07 0.86 26.21
C ALA A 328 -40.84 0.08 25.76
N VAL A 329 -41.06 -1.21 25.55
CA VAL A 329 -40.45 -2.11 24.58
C VAL A 329 -38.93 -1.99 24.27
N GLY A 330 -38.16 -2.96 24.75
CA GLY A 330 -36.79 -3.23 24.25
C GLY A 330 -35.73 -2.13 24.46
N MET A 331 -36.14 -0.88 24.51
CA MET A 331 -35.31 0.28 24.85
C MET A 331 -35.20 0.46 26.38
N ALA A 332 -36.02 -0.22 27.18
CA ALA A 332 -35.94 -0.16 28.65
C ALA A 332 -34.63 -0.77 29.18
N GLU A 333 -34.06 -1.77 28.51
CA GLU A 333 -32.73 -2.29 28.87
C GLU A 333 -31.62 -1.30 28.50
N ALA A 334 -31.71 -0.68 27.33
CA ALA A 334 -30.75 0.35 26.91
C ALA A 334 -30.90 1.63 27.75
N ALA A 335 -32.14 2.05 28.07
CA ALA A 335 -32.38 3.21 28.96
C ALA A 335 -31.96 2.94 30.40
N SER A 336 -32.13 1.73 30.94
CA SER A 336 -31.66 1.37 32.28
C SER A 336 -30.14 1.27 32.36
N GLU A 337 -29.46 0.87 31.27
CA GLU A 337 -27.99 0.92 31.18
C GLU A 337 -27.49 2.37 31.07
N ILE A 338 -28.21 3.24 30.37
CA ILE A 338 -27.91 4.67 30.27
C ILE A 338 -28.05 5.36 31.63
N ASP A 339 -29.11 5.09 32.38
CA ASP A 339 -29.36 5.67 33.71
C ASP A 339 -28.34 5.19 34.75
N SER A 340 -27.91 3.92 34.66
CA SER A 340 -26.84 3.38 35.52
C SER A 340 -25.44 3.88 35.14
N ALA A 341 -25.20 4.25 33.89
CA ALA A 341 -23.93 4.80 33.43
C ALA A 341 -23.79 6.32 33.72
N CYS A 342 -24.91 7.03 33.79
CA CYS A 342 -24.94 8.49 34.07
C CYS A 342 -24.97 8.86 35.56
N THR A 343 -25.04 7.89 36.49
CA THR A 343 -25.04 8.19 37.94
C THR A 343 -23.70 8.71 38.47
N ASP A 344 -22.61 8.52 37.72
CA ASP A 344 -21.27 9.00 38.07
C ASP A 344 -20.88 10.33 37.36
N CYS A 345 -21.74 10.89 36.51
CA CYS A 345 -21.56 12.22 35.92
C CYS A 345 -22.40 13.24 36.69
N GLU A 346 -21.77 14.20 37.31
CA GLU A 346 -22.48 15.38 37.82
C GLU A 346 -23.22 16.08 36.65
N LYS A 347 -24.54 16.29 36.80
CA LYS A 347 -25.46 16.83 35.78
C LYS A 347 -24.99 18.11 35.08
N GLU A 348 -24.08 18.88 35.68
CA GLU A 348 -23.51 20.11 35.11
C GLU A 348 -22.38 19.91 34.11
N THR A 349 -21.81 18.69 34.01
CA THR A 349 -20.70 18.38 33.08
C THR A 349 -21.13 17.71 31.78
N CYS A 350 -22.36 17.18 31.73
CA CYS A 350 -22.90 16.57 30.48
C CYS A 350 -23.38 17.61 29.45
N THR A 351 -23.56 18.87 29.82
CA THR A 351 -23.94 19.95 28.89
C THR A 351 -22.79 20.62 28.17
N LYS A 352 -21.54 20.27 28.48
CA LYS A 352 -20.37 20.70 27.71
C LYS A 352 -19.79 19.48 26.97
N ALA A 353 -20.10 19.44 25.68
CA ALA A 353 -19.46 18.60 24.67
C ALA A 353 -18.50 17.54 25.25
N CYS A 354 -18.95 16.31 25.37
CA CYS A 354 -18.05 15.20 25.65
C CYS A 354 -17.08 15.10 24.49
N GLU A 355 -15.89 15.66 24.61
CA GLU A 355 -14.77 15.50 23.67
C GLU A 355 -14.19 14.09 23.68
N THR A 356 -14.69 13.21 24.58
CA THR A 356 -14.33 11.79 24.65
C THR A 356 -15.59 10.93 24.63
N PRO A 357 -15.71 9.95 23.70
CA PRO A 357 -16.82 9.00 23.70
C PRO A 357 -16.85 8.26 25.04
N CYS A 358 -18.00 8.21 25.67
CA CYS A 358 -18.21 7.37 26.82
C CYS A 358 -18.15 5.91 26.36
N ASP A 359 -17.24 5.10 26.88
CA ASP A 359 -17.02 3.67 26.49
C ASP A 359 -18.22 2.75 26.76
N LYS A 360 -19.33 3.30 27.24
CA LYS A 360 -20.56 2.58 27.52
C LYS A 360 -21.73 3.24 26.81
N GLY A 361 -21.85 2.99 25.53
CA GLY A 361 -23.11 2.93 24.77
C GLY A 361 -24.11 4.05 24.97
N CYS A 362 -23.71 5.32 25.00
CA CYS A 362 -24.66 6.41 24.82
C CYS A 362 -25.14 6.43 23.37
N THR A 363 -26.16 5.65 23.05
CA THR A 363 -26.84 5.67 21.72
C THR A 363 -27.36 7.05 21.35
N ALA A 364 -27.54 7.91 22.30
CA ALA A 364 -27.96 9.29 22.12
C ALA A 364 -26.85 10.26 21.69
N ALA A 365 -25.59 10.02 22.05
CA ALA A 365 -24.46 10.75 21.48
C ALA A 365 -24.26 10.44 19.98
N ALA A 366 -24.79 9.31 19.52
CA ALA A 366 -24.80 8.95 18.10
C ALA A 366 -25.82 9.74 17.26
N ALA A 367 -26.73 10.44 17.88
CA ALA A 367 -27.74 11.25 17.19
C ALA A 367 -27.30 12.69 16.89
N ASN A 368 -26.09 13.09 17.31
CA ASN A 368 -25.52 14.38 16.91
C ASN A 368 -25.04 14.30 15.45
N ALA A 369 -25.37 15.28 14.62
CA ALA A 369 -25.00 15.31 13.19
C ALA A 369 -23.49 15.16 12.96
N ASP A 370 -22.66 15.55 13.94
CA ASP A 370 -21.21 15.38 13.95
C ASP A 370 -20.77 13.95 14.33
N ASN A 371 -21.68 13.09 14.82
CA ASN A 371 -21.42 11.72 15.30
C ASN A 371 -22.24 10.65 14.58
N LEU A 372 -22.59 10.87 13.31
CA LEU A 372 -23.16 9.80 12.49
C LEU A 372 -22.22 8.58 12.46
N PRO A 373 -22.74 7.33 12.51
CA PRO A 373 -21.91 6.15 12.32
C PRO A 373 -21.05 6.27 11.06
N ALA A 374 -19.79 5.90 11.13
CA ALA A 374 -18.84 6.13 10.03
C ALA A 374 -19.28 5.46 8.71
N ASP A 375 -19.99 4.35 8.80
CA ASP A 375 -20.58 3.64 7.66
C ASP A 375 -21.73 4.42 7.02
N VAL A 376 -22.57 5.07 7.82
CA VAL A 376 -23.67 5.92 7.34
C VAL A 376 -23.12 7.18 6.68
N VAL A 377 -22.09 7.81 7.27
CA VAL A 377 -21.39 8.95 6.65
C VAL A 377 -20.79 8.55 5.31
N ALA A 378 -20.10 7.41 5.24
CA ALA A 378 -19.51 6.91 4.01
C ALA A 378 -20.57 6.54 2.96
N ALA A 379 -21.68 5.90 3.39
CA ALA A 379 -22.78 5.55 2.51
C ALA A 379 -23.48 6.80 1.96
N LYS A 380 -23.73 7.80 2.81
CA LYS A 380 -24.33 9.07 2.41
C LYS A 380 -23.47 9.80 1.39
N ALA A 381 -22.15 9.85 1.60
CA ALA A 381 -21.23 10.46 0.66
C ALA A 381 -21.22 9.78 -0.73
N ILE A 382 -21.56 8.50 -0.80
CA ILE A 382 -21.76 7.79 -2.07
C ILE A 382 -23.12 8.15 -2.69
N VAL A 383 -24.19 8.17 -1.87
CA VAL A 383 -25.56 8.45 -2.33
C VAL A 383 -25.69 9.89 -2.86
N ASP A 384 -25.07 10.86 -2.22
CA ASP A 384 -25.07 12.27 -2.65
C ASP A 384 -24.05 12.56 -3.80
N GLY A 385 -23.25 11.57 -4.18
CA GLY A 385 -22.27 11.69 -5.26
C GLY A 385 -20.97 12.38 -4.87
N SER A 386 -20.75 12.67 -3.60
CA SER A 386 -19.47 13.25 -3.12
C SER A 386 -18.31 12.26 -3.20
N VAL A 387 -18.61 10.95 -3.11
CA VAL A 387 -17.65 9.85 -3.25
C VAL A 387 -18.17 8.86 -4.29
N PRO A 388 -17.33 8.35 -5.19
CA PRO A 388 -17.76 7.40 -6.21
C PRO A 388 -18.11 6.03 -5.62
N ALA A 389 -19.18 5.42 -6.14
CA ALA A 389 -19.53 4.04 -5.82
C ALA A 389 -18.50 3.04 -6.36
N GLY A 390 -18.32 1.93 -5.65
CA GLY A 390 -17.45 0.82 -6.04
C GLY A 390 -18.22 -0.41 -6.50
N LEU A 391 -17.60 -1.59 -6.33
CA LEU A 391 -18.18 -2.88 -6.72
C LEU A 391 -18.79 -3.66 -5.55
N GLY A 392 -18.63 -3.21 -4.31
CA GLY A 392 -19.21 -3.84 -3.12
C GLY A 392 -18.74 -5.28 -2.85
N MET A 393 -17.55 -5.64 -3.36
CA MET A 393 -17.01 -6.99 -3.19
C MET A 393 -16.43 -7.15 -1.79
N GLY A 394 -16.55 -8.34 -1.22
CA GLY A 394 -15.93 -8.63 0.06
C GLY A 394 -14.40 -8.49 0.02
N ALA A 395 -13.79 -7.99 1.10
CA ALA A 395 -12.36 -7.71 1.18
C ALA A 395 -11.48 -8.94 0.89
N ALA A 396 -11.92 -10.14 1.29
CA ALA A 396 -11.22 -11.40 1.01
C ALA A 396 -11.14 -11.67 -0.50
N VAL A 397 -12.23 -11.46 -1.22
CA VAL A 397 -12.32 -11.65 -2.67
C VAL A 397 -11.46 -10.61 -3.41
N ALA A 398 -11.56 -9.35 -3.02
CA ALA A 398 -10.75 -8.28 -3.59
C ALA A 398 -9.24 -8.51 -3.34
N GLY A 399 -8.88 -8.93 -2.13
CA GLY A 399 -7.51 -9.31 -1.79
C GLY A 399 -7.00 -10.51 -2.62
N ALA A 400 -7.86 -11.50 -2.87
CA ALA A 400 -7.53 -12.66 -3.72
C ALA A 400 -7.22 -12.24 -5.17
N LEU A 401 -8.01 -11.33 -5.73
CA LEU A 401 -7.80 -10.81 -7.09
C LEU A 401 -6.54 -9.92 -7.17
N CYS A 402 -6.28 -9.11 -6.15
CA CYS A 402 -5.03 -8.35 -6.05
C CYS A 402 -3.81 -9.28 -5.89
N GLY A 403 -3.95 -10.37 -5.12
CA GLY A 403 -2.93 -11.42 -5.04
C GLY A 403 -2.62 -12.03 -6.40
N MET A 404 -3.64 -12.20 -7.25
CA MET A 404 -3.47 -12.71 -8.62
C MET A 404 -2.68 -11.73 -9.51
N TYR A 405 -2.79 -10.42 -9.34
CA TYR A 405 -1.93 -9.45 -10.03
C TYR A 405 -0.44 -9.72 -9.72
N TRP A 406 -0.08 -9.92 -8.46
CA TRP A 406 1.29 -10.22 -8.05
C TRP A 406 1.75 -11.60 -8.52
N PHE A 407 0.82 -12.56 -8.58
CA PHE A 407 1.09 -13.87 -9.16
C PHE A 407 1.35 -13.80 -10.68
N MET A 408 0.57 -13.00 -11.42
CA MET A 408 0.86 -12.72 -12.83
C MET A 408 2.22 -12.05 -13.01
N MET A 409 2.60 -11.15 -12.09
CA MET A 409 3.93 -10.54 -12.09
C MET A 409 5.03 -11.59 -11.85
N LEU A 410 4.83 -12.56 -10.95
CA LEU A 410 5.74 -13.67 -10.74
C LEU A 410 5.95 -14.48 -12.02
N ILE A 411 4.86 -14.87 -12.69
CA ILE A 411 4.92 -15.60 -13.97
C ILE A 411 5.66 -14.77 -15.02
N GLY A 412 5.34 -13.51 -15.15
CA GLY A 412 5.99 -12.60 -16.09
C GLY A 412 7.50 -12.45 -15.84
N ARG A 413 7.94 -12.40 -14.58
CA ARG A 413 9.38 -12.38 -14.22
C ARG A 413 10.09 -13.68 -14.58
N LEU A 414 9.45 -14.82 -14.38
CA LEU A 414 10.00 -16.11 -14.82
C LEU A 414 10.15 -16.16 -16.34
N ILE A 415 9.11 -15.79 -17.09
CA ILE A 415 9.14 -15.73 -18.55
C ILE A 415 10.21 -14.73 -19.00
N GLY A 416 10.26 -13.54 -18.40
CA GLY A 416 11.24 -12.50 -18.68
C GLY A 416 12.68 -12.93 -18.42
N GLY A 417 12.92 -13.73 -17.37
CA GLY A 417 14.23 -14.32 -17.08
C GLY A 417 14.69 -15.29 -18.17
N VAL A 418 13.77 -16.11 -18.70
CA VAL A 418 14.06 -17.07 -19.78
C VAL A 418 14.24 -16.37 -21.13
N VAL A 419 13.35 -15.42 -21.44
CA VAL A 419 13.33 -14.71 -22.74
C VAL A 419 14.40 -13.62 -22.82
N GLY A 420 14.74 -12.99 -21.68
CA GLY A 420 15.67 -11.86 -21.61
C GLY A 420 17.10 -12.14 -22.07
N GLY A 421 17.49 -13.42 -22.13
CA GLY A 421 18.75 -13.83 -22.77
C GLY A 421 18.74 -13.80 -24.31
N LYS A 422 17.55 -13.74 -24.94
CA LYS A 422 17.37 -13.82 -26.40
C LYS A 422 16.78 -12.53 -27.02
N VAL A 423 16.07 -11.74 -26.23
CA VAL A 423 15.36 -10.53 -26.67
C VAL A 423 15.97 -9.31 -25.99
N SER A 424 16.18 -8.23 -26.76
CA SER A 424 16.74 -6.99 -26.21
C SER A 424 15.80 -6.34 -25.18
N SER A 425 16.36 -5.71 -24.14
CA SER A 425 15.60 -4.98 -23.13
C SER A 425 14.66 -3.93 -23.72
N ARG A 426 15.07 -3.28 -24.83
CA ARG A 426 14.24 -2.32 -25.56
C ARG A 426 13.01 -2.96 -26.19
N ALA A 427 13.17 -4.09 -26.89
CA ALA A 427 12.07 -4.81 -27.53
C ALA A 427 11.08 -5.34 -26.49
N MET A 428 11.59 -5.91 -25.39
CA MET A 428 10.75 -6.36 -24.27
C MET A 428 9.96 -5.19 -23.67
N LEU A 429 10.64 -4.09 -23.34
CA LEU A 429 9.99 -2.92 -22.74
C LEU A 429 8.92 -2.31 -23.68
N THR A 430 9.21 -2.25 -24.99
CA THR A 430 8.23 -1.80 -26.00
C THR A 430 6.99 -2.67 -25.99
N PHE A 431 7.17 -3.97 -26.04
CA PHE A 431 6.05 -4.94 -26.07
C PHE A 431 5.19 -4.83 -24.81
N VAL A 432 5.80 -4.91 -23.61
CA VAL A 432 5.04 -4.88 -22.36
C VAL A 432 4.40 -3.52 -22.06
N SER A 433 5.03 -2.39 -22.45
CA SER A 433 4.43 -1.07 -22.30
C SER A 433 3.23 -0.88 -23.22
N THR A 434 3.30 -1.40 -24.47
CA THR A 434 2.16 -1.39 -25.40
C THR A 434 1.02 -2.27 -24.86
N ALA A 435 1.34 -3.49 -24.40
CA ALA A 435 0.34 -4.38 -23.83
C ALA A 435 -0.32 -3.79 -22.57
N ALA A 436 0.46 -3.20 -21.67
CA ALA A 436 -0.07 -2.53 -20.49
C ALA A 436 -1.01 -1.38 -20.86
N LEU A 437 -0.64 -0.57 -21.85
CA LEU A 437 -1.49 0.52 -22.33
C LEU A 437 -2.84 0.00 -22.86
N VAL A 438 -2.81 -1.06 -23.67
CA VAL A 438 -4.02 -1.69 -24.20
C VAL A 438 -4.88 -2.25 -23.07
N LEU A 439 -4.28 -2.99 -22.12
CA LEU A 439 -5.01 -3.57 -20.98
C LEU A 439 -5.64 -2.51 -20.08
N LEU A 440 -4.92 -1.41 -19.81
CA LEU A 440 -5.47 -0.29 -19.03
C LEU A 440 -6.67 0.35 -19.74
N LEU A 441 -6.56 0.59 -21.05
CA LEU A 441 -7.67 1.14 -21.83
C LEU A 441 -8.87 0.18 -21.87
N LEU A 442 -8.63 -1.13 -22.05
CA LEU A 442 -9.70 -2.12 -21.94
C LEU A 442 -10.33 -2.12 -20.54
N GLY A 443 -9.53 -2.02 -19.47
CA GLY A 443 -10.03 -1.94 -18.10
C GLY A 443 -10.88 -0.68 -17.84
N ILE A 444 -10.59 0.44 -18.51
CA ILE A 444 -11.37 1.68 -18.37
C ILE A 444 -12.68 1.62 -19.18
N PHE A 445 -12.66 1.07 -20.40
CA PHE A 445 -13.77 1.18 -21.35
C PHE A 445 -14.64 -0.07 -21.42
N CYS A 446 -14.21 -1.22 -20.89
CA CYS A 446 -15.05 -2.41 -20.85
C CYS A 446 -16.22 -2.24 -19.90
N ASP A 447 -17.34 -2.85 -20.27
CA ASP A 447 -18.55 -2.86 -19.45
C ASP A 447 -18.28 -3.55 -18.10
N THR A 448 -18.65 -2.88 -17.03
CA THR A 448 -18.54 -3.39 -15.66
C THR A 448 -19.65 -4.36 -15.27
N ALA A 449 -20.75 -4.39 -16.03
CA ALA A 449 -21.88 -5.30 -15.81
C ALA A 449 -21.56 -6.74 -16.27
N THR A 450 -20.63 -6.90 -17.24
CA THR A 450 -20.21 -8.21 -17.71
C THR A 450 -19.27 -8.86 -16.70
N THR A 451 -19.68 -9.98 -16.09
CA THR A 451 -18.86 -10.75 -15.16
C THR A 451 -18.17 -11.92 -15.85
N VAL A 452 -16.96 -12.17 -15.46
CA VAL A 452 -16.14 -13.32 -15.89
C VAL A 452 -15.56 -14.04 -14.67
N SER A 453 -15.32 -15.33 -14.81
CA SER A 453 -14.66 -16.08 -13.75
C SER A 453 -13.15 -15.82 -13.81
N VAL A 454 -12.62 -15.12 -12.81
CA VAL A 454 -11.19 -14.83 -12.66
C VAL A 454 -10.61 -15.77 -11.61
N PRO A 455 -9.47 -16.43 -11.89
CA PRO A 455 -8.82 -17.22 -10.86
C PRO A 455 -8.36 -16.31 -9.70
N GLY A 456 -8.65 -16.72 -8.48
CA GLY A 456 -8.28 -16.03 -7.25
C GLY A 456 -7.82 -17.01 -6.18
N PHE A 457 -7.08 -16.50 -5.19
CA PHE A 457 -6.74 -17.28 -4.01
C PHE A 457 -7.83 -17.08 -2.96
N SER A 458 -8.49 -18.16 -2.55
CA SER A 458 -9.51 -18.13 -1.50
C SER A 458 -8.98 -18.79 -0.23
N ASN A 459 -9.40 -18.25 0.92
CA ASN A 459 -9.15 -18.82 2.23
C ASN A 459 -10.44 -19.30 2.90
N ALA A 460 -11.47 -19.59 2.14
CA ALA A 460 -12.72 -20.11 2.66
C ALA A 460 -12.48 -21.43 3.42
N GLY A 461 -12.80 -21.45 4.72
CA GLY A 461 -12.63 -22.61 5.58
C GLY A 461 -11.23 -22.83 6.15
N GLY A 462 -10.33 -21.82 6.15
CA GLY A 462 -9.00 -21.91 6.79
C GLY A 462 -7.94 -22.65 5.98
N SER A 463 -8.24 -23.04 4.74
CA SER A 463 -7.28 -23.63 3.81
C SER A 463 -7.17 -22.76 2.56
N LEU A 464 -5.92 -22.51 2.14
CA LEU A 464 -5.66 -21.79 0.89
C LEU A 464 -6.12 -22.66 -0.29
N SER A 465 -7.15 -22.22 -1.00
CA SER A 465 -7.64 -22.84 -2.22
C SER A 465 -7.50 -21.89 -3.41
N PHE A 466 -7.47 -22.47 -4.59
CA PHE A 466 -7.50 -21.73 -5.84
C PHE A 466 -8.91 -21.86 -6.42
N GLU A 467 -9.64 -20.78 -6.43
CA GLU A 467 -11.04 -20.75 -6.83
C GLU A 467 -11.27 -19.80 -8.00
N MET A 468 -12.32 -20.08 -8.77
CA MET A 468 -12.78 -19.18 -9.82
C MET A 468 -13.78 -18.19 -9.22
N VAL A 469 -13.40 -16.93 -9.13
CA VAL A 469 -14.18 -15.86 -8.52
C VAL A 469 -14.89 -15.08 -9.62
N PRO A 470 -16.21 -14.86 -9.54
CA PRO A 470 -16.91 -13.97 -10.46
C PRO A 470 -16.47 -12.51 -10.19
N ALA A 471 -15.95 -11.86 -11.21
CA ALA A 471 -15.54 -10.47 -11.17
C ALA A 471 -15.91 -9.76 -12.47
N PRO A 472 -16.15 -8.44 -12.47
CA PRO A 472 -16.31 -7.68 -13.68
C PRO A 472 -15.11 -7.85 -14.61
N VAL A 473 -15.35 -7.88 -15.92
CA VAL A 473 -14.31 -8.14 -16.93
C VAL A 473 -13.16 -7.12 -16.89
N ASN A 474 -13.43 -5.89 -16.46
CA ASN A 474 -12.40 -4.85 -16.31
C ASN A 474 -11.33 -5.23 -15.27
N ILE A 475 -11.71 -5.92 -14.20
CA ILE A 475 -10.79 -6.40 -13.16
C ILE A 475 -9.81 -7.42 -13.75
N LEU A 476 -10.28 -8.31 -14.65
CA LEU A 476 -9.38 -9.23 -15.36
C LEU A 476 -8.26 -8.51 -16.11
N PHE A 477 -8.57 -7.39 -16.79
CA PHE A 477 -7.56 -6.61 -17.50
C PHE A 477 -6.56 -5.96 -16.55
N PHE A 478 -7.02 -5.44 -15.40
CA PHE A 478 -6.11 -4.91 -14.37
C PHE A 478 -5.21 -6.00 -13.78
N VAL A 479 -5.73 -7.19 -13.53
CA VAL A 479 -4.94 -8.33 -13.05
C VAL A 479 -3.87 -8.73 -14.09
N LEU A 480 -4.23 -8.77 -15.38
CA LEU A 480 -3.29 -9.10 -16.46
C LEU A 480 -2.17 -8.05 -16.64
N CYS A 481 -2.37 -6.81 -16.20
CA CYS A 481 -1.29 -5.80 -16.19
C CYS A 481 -0.08 -6.25 -15.37
N GLY A 482 -0.24 -7.17 -14.40
CA GLY A 482 0.86 -7.76 -13.65
C GLY A 482 1.89 -8.47 -14.53
N LEU A 483 1.45 -9.14 -15.61
CA LEU A 483 2.37 -9.73 -16.60
C LEU A 483 3.23 -8.66 -17.28
N CYS A 484 2.63 -7.51 -17.59
CA CYS A 484 3.32 -6.44 -18.30
C CYS A 484 4.32 -5.71 -17.40
N THR A 485 3.93 -5.38 -16.17
CA THR A 485 4.79 -4.66 -15.20
C THR A 485 5.97 -5.49 -14.75
N SER A 486 5.89 -6.81 -14.83
CA SER A 486 6.87 -7.78 -14.31
C SER A 486 8.31 -7.56 -14.78
N VAL A 487 8.53 -7.23 -16.05
CA VAL A 487 9.87 -7.11 -16.66
C VAL A 487 10.30 -5.66 -16.87
N MET A 488 9.43 -4.70 -16.58
CA MET A 488 9.70 -3.28 -16.86
C MET A 488 10.84 -2.74 -16.02
N TRP A 489 10.92 -3.09 -14.73
CA TRP A 489 12.01 -2.67 -13.83
C TRP A 489 13.40 -2.95 -14.44
N GLY A 490 13.69 -4.21 -14.73
CA GLY A 490 14.98 -4.62 -15.28
C GLY A 490 15.24 -4.01 -16.65
N GLY A 491 14.20 -3.90 -17.49
CA GLY A 491 14.29 -3.29 -18.81
C GLY A 491 14.66 -1.80 -18.74
N ILE A 492 13.98 -1.02 -17.88
CA ILE A 492 14.25 0.42 -17.69
C ILE A 492 15.65 0.61 -17.10
N PHE A 493 15.99 -0.15 -16.04
CA PHE A 493 17.29 -0.06 -15.38
C PHE A 493 18.44 -0.31 -16.37
N ASN A 494 18.40 -1.44 -17.09
CA ASN A 494 19.45 -1.80 -18.04
C ASN A 494 19.65 -0.74 -19.13
N LEU A 495 18.56 -0.21 -19.68
CA LEU A 495 18.61 0.84 -20.70
C LEU A 495 19.09 2.19 -20.14
N ALA A 496 18.78 2.48 -18.87
CA ALA A 496 19.18 3.72 -18.23
C ALA A 496 20.68 3.75 -17.91
N VAL A 497 21.24 2.62 -17.45
CA VAL A 497 22.66 2.56 -17.05
C VAL A 497 23.60 2.21 -18.19
N GLU A 498 23.07 1.90 -19.37
CA GLU A 498 23.87 1.57 -20.56
C GLU A 498 24.76 2.76 -20.95
N GLY A 499 26.08 2.52 -21.09
CA GLY A 499 27.03 3.55 -21.53
C GLY A 499 27.45 4.59 -20.47
N LEU A 500 26.98 4.49 -19.21
CA LEU A 500 27.37 5.40 -18.13
C LEU A 500 28.83 5.22 -17.66
N GLY A 501 29.45 4.08 -17.93
CA GLY A 501 30.83 3.78 -17.54
C GLY A 501 31.08 4.00 -16.05
N LYS A 502 32.03 4.87 -15.68
CA LYS A 502 32.38 5.15 -14.27
C LYS A 502 31.22 5.75 -13.45
N TYR A 503 30.22 6.33 -14.07
CA TYR A 503 29.05 6.93 -13.38
C TYR A 503 27.94 5.92 -13.03
N THR A 504 28.07 4.64 -13.44
CA THR A 504 27.03 3.62 -13.24
C THR A 504 26.66 3.46 -11.77
N ALA A 505 27.64 3.43 -10.87
CA ALA A 505 27.38 3.25 -9.44
C ALA A 505 26.60 4.44 -8.82
N ALA A 506 27.04 5.67 -9.15
CA ALA A 506 26.37 6.89 -8.67
C ALA A 506 24.96 7.03 -9.30
N GLY A 507 24.82 6.69 -10.59
CA GLY A 507 23.54 6.65 -11.30
C GLY A 507 22.57 5.64 -10.68
N SER A 508 23.04 4.44 -10.34
CA SER A 508 22.22 3.42 -9.68
C SER A 508 21.68 3.89 -8.32
N GLY A 509 22.48 4.63 -7.54
CA GLY A 509 22.01 5.24 -6.29
C GLY A 509 20.88 6.25 -6.52
N PHE A 510 21.04 7.15 -7.50
CA PHE A 510 19.99 8.09 -7.89
C PHE A 510 18.73 7.39 -8.42
N PHE A 511 18.90 6.29 -9.15
CA PHE A 511 17.79 5.49 -9.64
C PHE A 511 16.92 4.95 -8.49
N MET A 512 17.52 4.59 -7.33
CA MET A 512 16.77 4.19 -6.14
C MET A 512 15.99 5.36 -5.53
N VAL A 513 16.50 6.59 -5.59
CA VAL A 513 15.73 7.78 -5.17
C VAL A 513 14.43 7.89 -5.96
N MET A 514 14.46 7.62 -7.27
CA MET A 514 13.31 7.75 -8.15
C MET A 514 12.20 6.70 -7.91
N VAL A 515 12.46 5.67 -7.10
CA VAL A 515 11.44 4.73 -6.62
C VAL A 515 10.34 5.43 -5.79
N CYS A 516 10.63 6.64 -5.28
CA CYS A 516 9.63 7.48 -4.60
C CYS A 516 8.41 7.81 -5.47
N GLY A 517 8.46 7.54 -6.78
CA GLY A 517 7.32 7.69 -7.69
C GLY A 517 6.06 6.97 -7.22
N GLY A 518 6.19 5.80 -6.59
CA GLY A 518 5.07 5.11 -5.96
C GLY A 518 4.38 5.92 -4.88
N GLY A 519 5.15 6.69 -4.11
CA GLY A 519 4.64 7.56 -3.05
C GLY A 519 3.99 8.85 -3.54
N ILE A 520 4.13 9.20 -4.80
CA ILE A 520 3.57 10.42 -5.41
C ILE A 520 2.43 10.07 -6.37
N ILE A 521 2.65 9.11 -7.27
CA ILE A 521 1.65 8.73 -8.29
C ILE A 521 0.44 8.05 -7.65
N LEU A 522 0.64 7.20 -6.64
CA LEU A 522 -0.46 6.50 -5.97
C LEU A 522 -1.44 7.46 -5.27
N PRO A 523 -1.01 8.40 -4.41
CA PRO A 523 -1.91 9.42 -3.84
C PRO A 523 -2.56 10.31 -4.89
N LEU A 524 -1.83 10.67 -5.95
CA LEU A 524 -2.40 11.42 -7.08
C LEU A 524 -3.53 10.63 -7.74
N GLN A 525 -3.33 9.34 -8.01
CA GLN A 525 -4.36 8.46 -8.57
C GLN A 525 -5.55 8.32 -7.61
N ALA A 526 -5.29 8.17 -6.31
CA ALA A 526 -6.33 8.06 -5.29
C ALA A 526 -7.16 9.35 -5.18
N SER A 527 -6.52 10.52 -5.22
CA SER A 527 -7.21 11.82 -5.25
C SER A 527 -8.07 11.99 -6.51
N MET A 528 -7.59 11.50 -7.66
CA MET A 528 -8.41 11.47 -8.87
C MET A 528 -9.57 10.47 -8.75
N ALA A 529 -9.40 9.36 -8.04
CA ALA A 529 -10.49 8.42 -7.77
C ALA A 529 -11.56 9.07 -6.89
N ASP A 530 -11.18 9.83 -5.88
CA ASP A 530 -12.12 10.56 -5.02
C ASP A 530 -12.90 11.63 -5.81
N SER A 531 -12.25 12.33 -6.75
CA SER A 531 -12.86 13.46 -7.47
C SER A 531 -13.62 13.08 -8.74
N PHE A 532 -13.18 12.05 -9.47
CA PHE A 532 -13.67 11.72 -10.82
C PHE A 532 -14.11 10.26 -10.98
N GLY A 533 -13.98 9.46 -9.93
CA GLY A 533 -14.31 8.03 -9.94
C GLY A 533 -13.11 7.11 -10.19
N TYR A 534 -13.28 5.87 -9.75
CA TYR A 534 -12.19 4.88 -9.77
C TYR A 534 -11.62 4.62 -11.15
N LEU A 535 -12.48 4.40 -12.16
CA LEU A 535 -12.02 4.11 -13.53
C LEU A 535 -11.35 5.31 -14.18
N ALA A 536 -11.85 6.53 -13.90
CA ALA A 536 -11.23 7.76 -14.41
C ALA A 536 -9.82 7.96 -13.84
N SER A 537 -9.54 7.52 -12.61
CA SER A 537 -8.21 7.63 -12.00
C SER A 537 -7.13 6.84 -12.75
N TYR A 538 -7.50 5.79 -13.48
CA TYR A 538 -6.56 5.00 -14.28
C TYR A 538 -5.94 5.76 -15.45
N TRP A 539 -6.48 6.92 -15.85
CA TRP A 539 -5.83 7.76 -16.84
C TRP A 539 -4.46 8.26 -16.40
N VAL A 540 -4.20 8.39 -15.10
CA VAL A 540 -2.85 8.65 -14.54
C VAL A 540 -1.90 7.53 -14.96
N LEU A 541 -2.34 6.27 -14.83
CA LEU A 541 -1.52 5.10 -15.18
C LEU A 541 -1.38 4.92 -16.68
N VAL A 542 -2.40 5.28 -17.47
CA VAL A 542 -2.31 5.35 -18.94
C VAL A 542 -1.21 6.33 -19.36
N ALA A 543 -1.13 7.51 -18.74
CA ALA A 543 -0.07 8.48 -19.01
C ALA A 543 1.32 7.91 -18.63
N CYS A 544 1.43 7.20 -17.49
CA CYS A 544 2.66 6.52 -17.10
C CYS A 544 3.08 5.46 -18.12
N ALA A 545 2.16 4.58 -18.56
CA ALA A 545 2.43 3.54 -19.54
C ALA A 545 2.81 4.13 -20.91
N ALA A 546 2.16 5.20 -21.35
CA ALA A 546 2.48 5.93 -22.57
C ALA A 546 3.90 6.52 -22.52
N TYR A 547 4.30 7.09 -21.38
CA TYR A 547 5.68 7.55 -21.20
C TYR A 547 6.69 6.40 -21.26
N LEU A 548 6.41 5.25 -20.67
CA LEU A 548 7.29 4.09 -20.72
C LEU A 548 7.45 3.58 -22.15
N LEU A 549 6.39 3.59 -22.94
CA LEU A 549 6.44 3.28 -24.36
C LEU A 549 7.30 4.28 -25.12
N PHE A 550 7.12 5.58 -24.88
CA PHE A 550 7.98 6.64 -25.43
C PHE A 550 9.46 6.41 -25.05
N TYR A 551 9.72 6.11 -23.77
CA TYR A 551 11.09 5.82 -23.31
C TYR A 551 11.69 4.62 -24.05
N ALA A 552 10.95 3.52 -24.19
CA ALA A 552 11.41 2.34 -24.92
C ALA A 552 11.76 2.64 -26.37
N LEU A 553 10.92 3.40 -27.07
CA LEU A 553 11.07 3.68 -28.51
C LEU A 553 12.14 4.73 -28.83
N VAL A 554 12.19 5.81 -28.03
CA VAL A 554 12.95 7.02 -28.34
C VAL A 554 13.94 7.38 -27.22
N GLY A 555 13.46 7.43 -25.98
CA GLY A 555 14.19 7.97 -24.83
C GLY A 555 15.39 7.15 -24.41
N SER A 556 15.36 5.83 -24.64
CA SER A 556 16.41 4.87 -24.24
C SER A 556 17.62 4.80 -25.19
N LYS A 557 17.65 5.62 -26.28
CA LYS A 557 18.81 5.67 -27.15
C LYS A 557 20.00 6.25 -26.39
N VAL A 558 21.10 5.49 -26.33
CA VAL A 558 22.33 5.93 -25.66
C VAL A 558 22.78 7.27 -26.22
N SER A 559 22.86 8.27 -25.38
CA SER A 559 23.34 9.61 -25.73
C SER A 559 24.78 9.79 -25.23
N LYS A 560 25.60 10.54 -25.96
CA LYS A 560 26.86 11.04 -25.43
C LYS A 560 26.53 12.04 -24.31
N ARG A 561 27.44 12.17 -23.34
CA ARG A 561 27.33 13.18 -22.29
C ARG A 561 27.18 14.55 -22.93
N ALA A 562 26.21 15.37 -22.50
CA ALA A 562 26.18 16.77 -22.82
C ALA A 562 27.42 17.43 -22.17
N GLU A 563 28.25 18.05 -22.98
CA GLU A 563 29.44 18.77 -22.53
C GLU A 563 29.08 20.01 -21.72
#